data_ea31cfebb313e9eaa2c8927601d93316
#
_entry.id   ea31cfebb313e9eaa2c8927601d93316
#
_cell.length_a   1.000
_cell.length_b   1.000
_cell.length_c   1.000
_cell.angle_alpha   90.00
_cell.angle_beta   90.00
_cell.angle_gamma   90.00
#
_symmetry.space_group_name_H-M   'P 1'
#
loop_
_entity.id
_entity.type
_entity.pdbx_description
1 polymer ?
#
loop_
_entity_poly.entity_id
_entity_poly.type
_entity_poly.pdbx_seq_one_letter_code
_entity_poly.pdbx_strand_id
1 'polypeptide(L)'
;HRARIIAANNILNALFMIASSVIAGLLLKMGMTIPEIFLLVGLANAVVAFYIFMLVPEYLLRFVAWVASRCVYRFKVQGDEHIPVQGAAILACNHVSFVDAVLLMAASPRPIYFVMDHRIFKLPVLGALFRLAKAIPVAPQKEDPAVYEAAFERAAQVLRDGDLLAIFPEGGITRDGQLQPFKAGILKILERARAEGVNP
;
A
#
# COMPACT_ATOMS: atom_id res chain seq x y z
N HIS A 1 -1.78 -28.89 -9.68
CA HIS A 1 -2.68 -27.76 -9.33
C HIS A 1 -2.59 -26.60 -10.34
N ARG A 2 -1.40 -26.13 -10.73
CA ARG A 2 -1.23 -24.99 -11.67
C ARG A 2 -1.92 -25.20 -13.02
N ALA A 3 -1.77 -26.37 -13.65
CA ALA A 3 -2.38 -26.66 -14.95
C ALA A 3 -3.91 -26.58 -14.91
N ARG A 4 -4.54 -27.06 -13.82
CA ARG A 4 -6.01 -26.98 -13.67
C ARG A 4 -6.49 -25.54 -13.50
N ILE A 5 -5.75 -24.69 -12.78
CA ILE A 5 -6.09 -23.28 -12.61
C ILE A 5 -5.98 -22.56 -13.94
N ILE A 6 -4.92 -22.80 -14.72
CA ILE A 6 -4.73 -22.21 -16.04
C ILE A 6 -5.85 -22.65 -17.00
N ALA A 7 -6.20 -23.96 -17.00
CA ALA A 7 -7.28 -24.49 -17.83
C ALA A 7 -8.64 -23.87 -17.47
N ALA A 8 -8.96 -23.78 -16.17
CA ALA A 8 -10.20 -23.14 -15.70
C ALA A 8 -10.27 -21.67 -16.10
N ASN A 9 -9.16 -20.93 -15.97
CA ASN A 9 -9.09 -19.52 -16.37
C ASN A 9 -9.29 -19.35 -17.90
N ASN A 10 -8.70 -20.22 -18.72
CA ASN A 10 -8.85 -20.18 -20.16
C ASN A 10 -10.29 -20.48 -20.60
N ILE A 11 -10.95 -21.45 -19.94
CA ILE A 11 -12.38 -21.75 -20.20
C ILE A 11 -13.26 -20.55 -19.83
N LEU A 12 -13.04 -19.94 -18.66
CA LEU A 12 -13.76 -18.75 -18.22
C LEU A 12 -13.57 -17.58 -19.21
N ASN A 13 -12.34 -17.33 -19.63
CA ASN A 13 -12.06 -16.28 -20.62
C ASN A 13 -12.80 -16.53 -21.94
N ALA A 14 -12.80 -17.78 -22.43
CA ALA A 14 -13.53 -18.14 -23.65
C ALA A 14 -15.04 -17.92 -23.50
N LEU A 15 -15.61 -18.30 -22.36
CA LEU A 15 -17.04 -18.07 -22.06
C LEU A 15 -17.36 -16.57 -22.02
N PHE A 16 -16.52 -15.76 -21.37
CA PHE A 16 -16.71 -14.30 -21.35
C PHE A 16 -16.57 -13.67 -22.74
N MET A 17 -15.66 -14.14 -23.58
CA MET A 17 -15.53 -13.69 -24.97
C MET A 17 -16.80 -13.98 -25.77
N ILE A 18 -17.36 -15.17 -25.66
CA ILE A 18 -18.62 -15.55 -26.32
C ILE A 18 -19.76 -14.66 -25.81
N ALA A 19 -19.91 -14.55 -24.48
CA ALA A 19 -20.96 -13.76 -23.88
C ALA A 19 -20.87 -12.27 -24.30
N SER A 20 -19.69 -11.68 -24.28
CA SER A 20 -19.48 -10.28 -24.70
C SER A 20 -19.81 -10.07 -26.18
N SER A 21 -19.45 -11.02 -27.05
CA SER A 21 -19.78 -10.94 -28.47
C SER A 21 -21.29 -11.01 -28.72
N VAL A 22 -21.99 -11.90 -28.02
CA VAL A 22 -23.46 -12.00 -28.10
C VAL A 22 -24.12 -10.73 -27.58
N ILE A 23 -23.67 -10.21 -26.41
CA ILE A 23 -24.20 -8.97 -25.84
C ILE A 23 -23.99 -7.79 -26.79
N ALA A 24 -22.79 -7.64 -27.35
CA ALA A 24 -22.49 -6.57 -28.30
C ALA A 24 -23.38 -6.67 -29.55
N GLY A 25 -23.58 -7.89 -30.10
CA GLY A 25 -24.48 -8.12 -31.22
C GLY A 25 -25.94 -7.76 -30.90
N LEU A 26 -26.42 -8.08 -29.72
CA LEU A 26 -27.77 -7.70 -29.25
C LEU A 26 -27.92 -6.18 -29.12
N LEU A 27 -26.93 -5.49 -28.53
CA LEU A 27 -26.93 -4.04 -28.39
C LEU A 27 -26.96 -3.32 -29.75
N LEU A 28 -26.16 -3.81 -30.71
CA LEU A 28 -26.21 -3.31 -32.08
C LEU A 28 -27.58 -3.54 -32.74
N LYS A 29 -28.21 -4.70 -32.54
CA LYS A 29 -29.55 -5.01 -33.04
C LYS A 29 -30.62 -4.14 -32.40
N MET A 30 -30.42 -3.68 -31.15
CA MET A 30 -31.28 -2.73 -30.44
C MET A 30 -31.10 -1.28 -30.93
N GLY A 31 -30.21 -1.03 -31.89
CA GLY A 31 -29.95 0.28 -32.49
C GLY A 31 -28.86 1.09 -31.86
N MET A 32 -28.11 0.53 -30.87
CA MET A 32 -26.93 1.20 -30.31
C MET A 32 -25.81 1.29 -31.36
N THR A 33 -25.14 2.41 -31.38
CA THR A 33 -23.96 2.62 -32.21
C THR A 33 -22.68 2.06 -31.55
N ILE A 34 -21.67 1.78 -32.34
CA ILE A 34 -20.37 1.30 -31.85
C ILE A 34 -19.79 2.24 -30.76
N PRO A 35 -19.76 3.59 -30.95
CA PRO A 35 -19.30 4.51 -29.89
C PRO A 35 -20.08 4.41 -28.58
N GLU A 36 -21.40 4.23 -28.65
CA GLU A 36 -22.23 4.09 -27.45
C GLU A 36 -21.92 2.79 -26.70
N ILE A 37 -21.66 1.69 -27.41
CA ILE A 37 -21.23 0.43 -26.79
C ILE A 37 -19.86 0.60 -26.12
N PHE A 38 -18.91 1.27 -26.77
CA PHE A 38 -17.62 1.58 -26.14
C PHE A 38 -17.76 2.47 -24.89
N LEU A 39 -18.65 3.46 -24.95
CA LEU A 39 -18.94 4.29 -23.78
C LEU A 39 -19.53 3.47 -22.63
N LEU A 40 -20.51 2.62 -22.91
CA LEU A 40 -21.13 1.73 -21.93
C LEU A 40 -20.10 0.81 -21.27
N VAL A 41 -19.27 0.14 -22.08
CA VAL A 41 -18.19 -0.73 -21.57
C VAL A 41 -17.17 0.08 -20.78
N GLY A 42 -16.80 1.27 -21.24
CA GLY A 42 -15.89 2.18 -20.52
C GLY A 42 -16.43 2.58 -19.15
N LEU A 43 -17.71 2.94 -19.06
CA LEU A 43 -18.36 3.27 -17.78
C LEU A 43 -18.45 2.05 -16.85
N ALA A 44 -18.79 0.88 -17.38
CA ALA A 44 -18.82 -0.35 -16.59
C ALA A 44 -17.44 -0.70 -16.04
N ASN A 45 -16.39 -0.57 -16.86
CA ASN A 45 -15.00 -0.76 -16.41
C ASN A 45 -14.59 0.27 -15.34
N ALA A 46 -15.01 1.53 -15.47
CA ALA A 46 -14.75 2.58 -14.47
C ALA A 46 -15.37 2.23 -13.11
N VAL A 47 -16.61 1.70 -13.09
CA VAL A 47 -17.27 1.24 -11.87
C VAL A 47 -16.52 0.08 -11.24
N VAL A 48 -16.11 -0.91 -12.04
CA VAL A 48 -15.32 -2.06 -11.55
C VAL A 48 -13.96 -1.60 -11.03
N ALA A 49 -13.28 -0.70 -11.75
CA ALA A 49 -12.01 -0.15 -11.31
C ALA A 49 -12.14 0.61 -9.98
N PHE A 50 -13.17 1.43 -9.84
CA PHE A 50 -13.49 2.12 -8.60
C PHE A 50 -13.72 1.13 -7.45
N TYR A 51 -14.52 0.08 -7.68
CA TYR A 51 -14.74 -0.97 -6.69
C TYR A 51 -13.44 -1.65 -6.26
N ILE A 52 -12.59 -2.04 -7.22
CA ILE A 52 -11.29 -2.66 -6.93
C ILE A 52 -10.40 -1.72 -6.11
N PHE A 53 -10.34 -0.43 -6.49
CA PHE A 53 -9.53 0.55 -5.76
C PHE A 53 -10.05 0.81 -4.34
N MET A 54 -11.34 0.70 -4.10
CA MET A 54 -11.90 0.76 -2.76
C MET A 54 -11.56 -0.49 -1.92
N LEU A 55 -11.38 -1.64 -2.58
CA LEU A 55 -11.04 -2.89 -1.92
C LEU A 55 -9.55 -2.98 -1.55
N VAL A 56 -8.67 -2.47 -2.41
CA VAL A 56 -7.21 -2.54 -2.24
C VAL A 56 -6.55 -1.17 -2.48
N PRO A 57 -6.89 -0.17 -1.65
CA PRO A 57 -6.47 1.22 -1.87
C PRO A 57 -4.95 1.42 -1.78
N GLU A 58 -4.25 0.55 -1.05
CA GLU A 58 -2.79 0.62 -0.91
C GLU A 58 -2.05 0.47 -2.24
N TYR A 59 -2.57 -0.31 -3.18
CA TYR A 59 -1.97 -0.46 -4.52
C TYR A 59 -2.18 0.79 -5.37
N LEU A 60 -3.36 1.41 -5.28
CA LEU A 60 -3.63 2.68 -5.95
C LEU A 60 -2.72 3.79 -5.41
N LEU A 61 -2.63 3.92 -4.08
CA LEU A 61 -1.77 4.92 -3.46
C LEU A 61 -0.30 4.74 -3.83
N ARG A 62 0.17 3.50 -3.87
CA ARG A 62 1.51 3.18 -4.34
C ARG A 62 1.72 3.57 -5.80
N PHE A 63 0.77 3.28 -6.68
CA PHE A 63 0.84 3.68 -8.08
C PHE A 63 0.88 5.20 -8.23
N VAL A 64 0.03 5.93 -7.50
CA VAL A 64 0.02 7.40 -7.48
C VAL A 64 1.35 7.94 -6.96
N ALA A 65 1.88 7.38 -5.87
CA ALA A 65 3.19 7.76 -5.33
C ALA A 65 4.32 7.53 -6.36
N TRP A 66 4.28 6.41 -7.07
CA TRP A 66 5.23 6.08 -8.12
C TRP A 66 5.17 7.08 -9.30
N VAL A 67 3.97 7.41 -9.77
CA VAL A 67 3.79 8.43 -10.83
C VAL A 67 4.25 9.79 -10.35
N ALA A 68 3.78 10.24 -9.18
CA ALA A 68 4.11 11.54 -8.60
C ALA A 68 5.63 11.70 -8.40
N SER A 69 6.29 10.68 -7.84
CA SER A 69 7.74 10.73 -7.61
C SER A 69 8.52 10.86 -8.92
N ARG A 70 8.09 10.23 -10.01
CA ARG A 70 8.75 10.33 -11.31
C ARG A 70 8.43 11.62 -12.07
N CYS A 71 7.26 12.21 -11.85
CA CYS A 71 6.89 13.48 -12.47
C CYS A 71 7.57 14.67 -11.78
N VAL A 72 7.75 14.62 -10.46
CA VAL A 72 8.30 15.74 -9.66
C VAL A 72 9.80 15.61 -9.46
N TYR A 73 10.31 14.40 -9.33
CA TYR A 73 11.72 14.13 -9.03
C TYR A 73 12.39 13.28 -10.12
N ARG A 74 13.69 13.47 -10.31
CA ARG A 74 14.54 12.52 -11.03
C ARG A 74 14.86 11.35 -10.11
N PHE A 75 13.82 10.56 -9.79
CA PHE A 75 13.88 9.49 -8.81
C PHE A 75 14.59 8.26 -9.36
N LYS A 76 15.71 7.90 -8.72
CA LYS A 76 16.44 6.66 -8.99
C LYS A 76 16.47 5.83 -7.72
N VAL A 77 16.19 4.55 -7.83
CA VAL A 77 16.27 3.59 -6.73
C VAL A 77 17.49 2.73 -6.94
N GLN A 78 18.20 2.41 -5.87
CA GLN A 78 19.32 1.45 -5.84
C GLN A 78 19.13 0.56 -4.63
N GLY A 79 19.32 -0.76 -4.81
CA GLY A 79 19.19 -1.73 -3.73
C GLY A 79 17.76 -2.18 -3.44
N ASP A 80 16.78 -1.85 -4.29
CA ASP A 80 15.40 -2.32 -4.15
C ASP A 80 15.27 -3.85 -4.25
N GLU A 81 16.23 -4.52 -4.87
CA GLU A 81 16.36 -5.97 -4.91
C GLU A 81 16.61 -6.60 -3.51
N HIS A 82 17.06 -5.80 -2.54
CA HIS A 82 17.26 -6.26 -1.15
C HIS A 82 15.96 -6.19 -0.33
N ILE A 83 14.92 -5.52 -0.82
CA ILE A 83 13.60 -5.51 -0.16
C ILE A 83 12.90 -6.83 -0.49
N PRO A 84 12.62 -7.69 0.51
CA PRO A 84 12.02 -9.00 0.23
C PRO A 84 10.62 -8.84 -0.35
N VAL A 85 10.35 -9.57 -1.45
CA VAL A 85 9.03 -9.55 -2.12
C VAL A 85 7.94 -10.25 -1.29
N GLN A 86 8.33 -11.10 -0.33
CA GLN A 86 7.42 -11.84 0.56
C GLN A 86 8.05 -11.99 1.94
N GLY A 87 7.19 -12.26 2.94
CA GLY A 87 7.62 -12.46 4.31
C GLY A 87 7.76 -11.17 5.11
N ALA A 88 7.81 -11.30 6.42
CA ALA A 88 7.97 -10.19 7.35
C ALA A 88 9.30 -9.47 7.14
N ALA A 89 9.27 -8.13 7.09
CA ALA A 89 10.50 -7.34 7.09
C ALA A 89 10.25 -5.95 7.65
N ILE A 90 11.31 -5.34 8.20
CA ILE A 90 11.29 -3.95 8.68
C ILE A 90 12.27 -3.11 7.86
N LEU A 91 11.76 -2.04 7.26
CA LEU A 91 12.57 -0.98 6.69
C LEU A 91 12.83 0.09 7.76
N ALA A 92 14.04 0.14 8.27
CA ALA A 92 14.48 1.18 9.20
C ALA A 92 15.22 2.25 8.40
N CYS A 93 14.61 3.42 8.25
CA CYS A 93 15.12 4.48 7.40
C CYS A 93 15.40 5.75 8.22
N ASN A 94 16.41 6.53 7.82
CA ASN A 94 16.56 7.89 8.30
C ASN A 94 15.40 8.79 7.81
N HIS A 95 15.15 9.89 8.53
CA HIS A 95 14.00 10.76 8.25
C HIS A 95 14.43 12.20 8.03
N VAL A 96 14.51 12.58 6.76
CA VAL A 96 14.98 13.91 6.36
C VAL A 96 13.89 14.80 5.77
N SER A 97 12.75 14.21 5.34
CA SER A 97 11.69 14.95 4.67
C SER A 97 10.31 14.30 4.87
N PHE A 98 9.25 15.11 4.78
CA PHE A 98 7.87 14.60 4.74
C PHE A 98 7.57 13.70 3.53
N VAL A 99 8.35 13.80 2.46
CA VAL A 99 8.16 12.95 1.26
C VAL A 99 8.83 11.60 1.35
N ASP A 100 9.64 11.32 2.38
CA ASP A 100 10.37 10.05 2.51
C ASP A 100 9.44 8.83 2.44
N ALA A 101 8.30 8.88 3.13
CA ALA A 101 7.31 7.82 3.08
C ALA A 101 6.73 7.60 1.66
N VAL A 102 6.53 8.68 0.89
CA VAL A 102 6.04 8.62 -0.49
C VAL A 102 7.10 8.01 -1.40
N LEU A 103 8.37 8.40 -1.23
CA LEU A 103 9.49 7.87 -2.01
C LEU A 103 9.72 6.38 -1.69
N LEU A 104 9.65 5.98 -0.42
CA LEU A 104 9.74 4.58 -0.01
C LEU A 104 8.58 3.75 -0.60
N MET A 105 7.36 4.28 -0.55
CA MET A 105 6.19 3.64 -1.16
C MET A 105 6.37 3.45 -2.66
N ALA A 106 6.96 4.44 -3.36
CA ALA A 106 7.23 4.39 -4.79
C ALA A 106 8.37 3.42 -5.15
N ALA A 107 9.35 3.26 -4.27
CA ALA A 107 10.51 2.38 -4.45
C ALA A 107 10.20 0.91 -4.16
N SER A 108 9.28 0.64 -3.24
CA SER A 108 9.04 -0.73 -2.76
C SER A 108 8.38 -1.62 -3.80
N PRO A 109 8.77 -2.90 -3.92
CA PRO A 109 8.10 -3.87 -4.79
C PRO A 109 6.69 -4.27 -4.29
N ARG A 110 6.37 -4.01 -3.01
CA ARG A 110 5.09 -4.36 -2.37
C ARG A 110 4.59 -3.26 -1.43
N PRO A 111 3.31 -3.29 -1.00
CA PRO A 111 2.79 -2.34 -0.03
C PRO A 111 3.59 -2.30 1.27
N ILE A 112 3.70 -1.11 1.85
CA ILE A 112 4.41 -0.85 3.10
C ILE A 112 3.42 -0.28 4.12
N TYR A 113 3.47 -0.76 5.36
CA TYR A 113 2.82 -0.15 6.50
C TYR A 113 3.79 0.84 7.18
N PHE A 114 3.35 2.07 7.38
CA PHE A 114 4.16 3.11 7.99
C PHE A 114 3.70 3.39 9.42
N VAL A 115 4.64 3.56 10.34
CA VAL A 115 4.36 4.09 11.67
C VAL A 115 4.52 5.61 11.62
N MET A 116 3.45 6.35 11.94
CA MET A 116 3.38 7.81 11.77
C MET A 116 2.78 8.49 13.00
N ASP A 117 3.14 9.74 13.25
CA ASP A 117 2.59 10.54 14.33
C ASP A 117 1.06 10.63 14.25
N HIS A 118 0.36 10.32 15.36
CA HIS A 118 -1.09 10.29 15.45
C HIS A 118 -1.75 11.64 15.13
N ARG A 119 -1.03 12.76 15.29
CA ARG A 119 -1.55 14.11 15.03
C ARG A 119 -1.83 14.32 13.54
N ILE A 120 -1.08 13.65 12.65
CA ILE A 120 -1.28 13.72 11.20
C ILE A 120 -2.64 13.17 10.80
N PHE A 121 -3.14 12.17 11.54
CA PHE A 121 -4.45 11.56 11.30
C PHE A 121 -5.63 12.47 11.67
N LYS A 122 -5.38 13.58 12.39
CA LYS A 122 -6.40 14.59 12.69
C LYS A 122 -6.61 15.59 11.53
N LEU A 123 -5.70 15.64 10.58
CA LEU A 123 -5.85 16.48 9.38
C LEU A 123 -6.91 15.89 8.44
N PRO A 124 -7.89 16.67 7.97
CA PRO A 124 -9.08 16.13 7.31
C PRO A 124 -8.77 15.35 6.03
N VAL A 125 -7.90 15.83 5.16
CA VAL A 125 -7.55 15.15 3.90
C VAL A 125 -6.43 14.14 4.13
N LEU A 126 -5.33 14.56 4.76
CA LEU A 126 -4.16 13.69 5.00
C LEU A 126 -4.49 12.54 5.94
N GLY A 127 -5.30 12.79 6.97
CA GLY A 127 -5.71 11.73 7.90
C GLY A 127 -6.56 10.66 7.22
N ALA A 128 -7.43 11.03 6.27
CA ALA A 128 -8.17 10.07 5.47
C ALA A 128 -7.24 9.27 4.55
N LEU A 129 -6.29 9.94 3.89
CA LEU A 129 -5.30 9.32 3.01
C LEU A 129 -4.42 8.31 3.76
N PHE A 130 -3.91 8.67 4.95
CA PHE A 130 -3.06 7.78 5.74
C PHE A 130 -3.82 6.61 6.35
N ARG A 131 -5.11 6.79 6.71
CA ARG A 131 -5.98 5.66 7.07
C ARG A 131 -6.18 4.71 5.88
N LEU A 132 -6.40 5.25 4.70
CA LEU A 132 -6.52 4.47 3.47
C LEU A 132 -5.22 3.73 3.13
N ALA A 133 -4.07 4.34 3.39
CA ALA A 133 -2.74 3.73 3.27
C ALA A 133 -2.43 2.71 4.38
N LYS A 134 -3.38 2.45 5.30
CA LYS A 134 -3.20 1.55 6.45
C LYS A 134 -2.01 1.94 7.35
N ALA A 135 -1.66 3.23 7.38
CA ALA A 135 -0.63 3.74 8.26
C ALA A 135 -1.03 3.58 9.74
N ILE A 136 -0.06 3.32 10.59
CA ILE A 136 -0.25 3.01 12.01
C ILE A 136 0.01 4.30 12.82
N PRO A 137 -1.02 4.87 13.48
CA PRO A 137 -0.84 6.04 14.31
C PRO A 137 -0.05 5.68 15.58
N VAL A 138 0.97 6.46 15.91
CA VAL A 138 1.74 6.34 17.16
C VAL A 138 1.76 7.67 17.89
N ALA A 139 1.60 7.62 19.22
CA ALA A 139 1.79 8.74 20.12
C ALA A 139 2.95 8.48 21.07
N PRO A 140 3.59 9.52 21.63
CA PRO A 140 4.50 9.33 22.74
C PRO A 140 3.79 8.67 23.93
N GLN A 141 4.43 7.72 24.61
CA GLN A 141 3.84 6.98 25.73
C GLN A 141 3.32 7.90 26.85
N LYS A 142 3.98 9.06 27.06
CA LYS A 142 3.58 10.05 28.06
C LYS A 142 2.33 10.86 27.66
N GLU A 143 2.04 10.95 26.35
CA GLU A 143 0.92 11.72 25.81
C GLU A 143 -0.34 10.84 25.73
N ASP A 144 -0.22 9.67 25.14
CA ASP A 144 -1.33 8.71 25.01
C ASP A 144 -0.80 7.27 25.09
N PRO A 145 -0.78 6.68 26.28
CA PRO A 145 -0.32 5.31 26.48
C PRO A 145 -1.12 4.28 25.68
N ALA A 146 -2.42 4.50 25.48
CA ALA A 146 -3.28 3.55 24.77
C ALA A 146 -2.93 3.52 23.27
N VAL A 147 -2.80 4.68 22.65
CA VAL A 147 -2.38 4.79 21.23
C VAL A 147 -0.95 4.26 21.06
N TYR A 148 -0.07 4.51 22.04
CA TYR A 148 1.29 3.96 22.05
C TYR A 148 1.27 2.43 22.00
N GLU A 149 0.60 1.77 22.94
CA GLU A 149 0.55 0.30 23.01
C GLU A 149 -0.15 -0.31 21.78
N ALA A 150 -1.27 0.28 21.33
CA ALA A 150 -1.97 -0.15 20.14
C ALA A 150 -1.11 -0.06 18.87
N ALA A 151 -0.25 0.96 18.76
CA ALA A 151 0.66 1.12 17.64
C ALA A 151 1.70 -0.02 17.57
N PHE A 152 2.29 -0.38 18.71
CA PHE A 152 3.28 -1.45 18.79
C PHE A 152 2.66 -2.82 18.54
N GLU A 153 1.44 -3.06 19.06
CA GLU A 153 0.71 -4.29 18.78
C GLU A 153 0.35 -4.40 17.30
N ARG A 154 -0.15 -3.30 16.71
CA ARG A 154 -0.47 -3.30 15.28
C ARG A 154 0.78 -3.49 14.41
N ALA A 155 1.92 -2.89 14.76
CA ALA A 155 3.18 -3.07 14.04
C ALA A 155 3.67 -4.53 14.13
N ALA A 156 3.56 -5.16 15.30
CA ALA A 156 3.87 -6.58 15.47
C ALA A 156 2.92 -7.47 14.65
N GLN A 157 1.62 -7.14 14.61
CA GLN A 157 0.64 -7.86 13.79
C GLN A 157 0.98 -7.79 12.30
N VAL A 158 1.38 -6.64 11.77
CA VAL A 158 1.83 -6.49 10.37
C VAL A 158 2.96 -7.45 10.05
N LEU A 159 3.91 -7.62 10.96
CA LEU A 159 5.00 -8.58 10.77
C LEU A 159 4.51 -10.04 10.86
N ARG A 160 3.58 -10.35 11.77
CA ARG A 160 2.95 -11.69 11.84
C ARG A 160 2.23 -12.05 10.55
N ASP A 161 1.57 -11.07 9.93
CA ASP A 161 0.86 -11.25 8.66
C ASP A 161 1.83 -11.43 7.46
N GLY A 162 3.15 -11.31 7.69
CA GLY A 162 4.18 -11.44 6.65
C GLY A 162 4.33 -10.18 5.81
N ASP A 163 3.87 -9.04 6.30
CA ASP A 163 3.88 -7.77 5.61
C ASP A 163 5.17 -6.95 5.89
N LEU A 164 5.32 -5.86 5.14
CA LEU A 164 6.47 -4.96 5.19
C LEU A 164 6.12 -3.75 6.06
N LEU A 165 6.89 -3.53 7.11
CA LEU A 165 6.77 -2.39 8.01
C LEU A 165 7.90 -1.39 7.74
N ALA A 166 7.58 -0.11 7.61
CA ALA A 166 8.57 0.96 7.61
C ALA A 166 8.48 1.78 8.88
N ILE A 167 9.62 2.07 9.46
CA ILE A 167 9.75 2.90 10.64
C ILE A 167 10.91 3.88 10.47
N PHE A 168 10.73 5.08 10.95
CA PHE A 168 11.77 6.09 11.09
C PHE A 168 12.21 6.10 12.55
N PRO A 169 13.29 5.36 12.89
CA PRO A 169 13.64 5.14 14.30
C PRO A 169 14.10 6.40 15.03
N GLU A 170 14.46 7.44 14.30
CA GLU A 170 14.74 8.78 14.83
C GLU A 170 13.50 9.41 15.50
N GLY A 171 12.29 9.03 15.06
CA GLY A 171 11.01 9.49 15.59
C GLY A 171 10.72 10.96 15.31
N GLY A 172 11.29 11.51 14.26
CA GLY A 172 11.07 12.86 13.75
C GLY A 172 12.01 13.20 12.62
N ILE A 173 11.65 14.24 11.84
CA ILE A 173 12.47 14.71 10.72
C ILE A 173 13.67 15.46 11.27
N THR A 174 14.87 15.14 10.77
CA THR A 174 16.09 15.89 11.13
C THR A 174 16.00 17.34 10.64
N ARG A 175 16.61 18.25 11.42
CA ARG A 175 16.64 19.67 11.07
C ARG A 175 17.92 20.12 10.38
N ASP A 176 18.98 19.35 10.55
CA ASP A 176 20.33 19.64 10.09
C ASP A 176 20.83 18.62 9.03
N GLY A 177 19.98 17.67 8.66
CA GLY A 177 20.32 16.59 7.72
C GLY A 177 21.18 15.50 8.33
N GLN A 178 21.52 15.57 9.61
CA GLN A 178 22.32 14.55 10.29
C GLN A 178 21.41 13.45 10.85
N LEU A 179 21.96 12.24 10.91
CA LEU A 179 21.29 11.09 11.52
C LEU A 179 21.07 11.35 13.02
N GLN A 180 19.84 11.25 13.48
CA GLN A 180 19.48 11.43 14.87
C GLN A 180 19.57 10.09 15.64
N PRO A 181 19.74 10.12 16.98
CA PRO A 181 19.76 8.91 17.79
C PRO A 181 18.48 8.10 17.64
N PHE A 182 18.62 6.79 17.45
CA PHE A 182 17.50 5.88 17.30
C PHE A 182 16.79 5.66 18.65
N LYS A 183 15.46 5.76 18.60
CA LYS A 183 14.60 5.44 19.74
C LYS A 183 14.39 3.94 19.87
N ALA A 184 14.18 3.46 21.09
CA ALA A 184 14.00 2.04 21.40
C ALA A 184 12.71 1.42 20.83
N GLY A 185 11.88 2.19 20.12
CA GLY A 185 10.60 1.70 19.55
C GLY A 185 10.77 0.51 18.62
N ILE A 186 11.80 0.54 17.76
CA ILE A 186 12.06 -0.57 16.83
C ILE A 186 12.38 -1.87 17.58
N LEU A 187 13.13 -1.80 18.69
CA LEU A 187 13.47 -2.98 19.49
C LEU A 187 12.22 -3.61 20.11
N LYS A 188 11.29 -2.78 20.61
CA LYS A 188 10.01 -3.28 21.17
C LYS A 188 9.16 -4.00 20.12
N ILE A 189 9.13 -3.49 18.89
CA ILE A 189 8.41 -4.16 17.78
C ILE A 189 9.04 -5.52 17.49
N LEU A 190 10.39 -5.56 17.38
CA LEU A 190 11.14 -6.79 17.15
C LEU A 190 10.95 -7.81 18.27
N GLU A 191 11.00 -7.38 19.52
CA GLU A 191 10.77 -8.26 20.69
C GLU A 191 9.38 -8.89 20.64
N ARG A 192 8.33 -8.10 20.37
CA ARG A 192 6.96 -8.60 20.24
C ARG A 192 6.81 -9.58 19.08
N ALA A 193 7.36 -9.27 17.91
CA ALA A 193 7.31 -10.15 16.77
C ALA A 193 8.03 -11.49 17.04
N ARG A 194 9.21 -11.42 17.66
CA ARG A 194 10.01 -12.62 17.99
C ARG A 194 9.37 -13.47 19.09
N ALA A 195 8.71 -12.87 20.07
CA ALA A 195 7.98 -13.60 21.10
C ALA A 195 6.90 -14.54 20.52
N GLU A 196 6.43 -14.23 19.30
CA GLU A 196 5.43 -14.99 18.57
C GLU A 196 6.02 -15.79 17.38
N GLY A 197 7.36 -15.95 17.35
CA GLY A 197 8.06 -16.78 16.37
C GLY A 197 8.36 -16.14 15.03
N VAL A 198 8.13 -14.82 14.87
CA VAL A 198 8.46 -14.08 13.65
C VAL A 198 9.85 -13.45 13.77
N ASN A 199 10.70 -13.72 12.80
CA ASN A 199 12.03 -13.12 12.71
C ASN A 199 12.11 -12.29 11.40
N PRO A 200 11.74 -11.01 11.46
CA PRO A 200 11.68 -10.11 10.29
C PRO A 200 13.06 -9.65 9.84
#